data_3ce6b87a6d509b6786b66811163abc01
#
_entry.id   3ce6b87a6d509b6786b66811163abc01
#
_cell.length_a   1.000
_cell.length_b   1.000
_cell.length_c   1.000
_cell.angle_alpha   90.00
_cell.angle_beta   90.00
_cell.angle_gamma   90.00
#
_symmetry.space_group_name_H-M   'P 1'
#
loop_
_entity.id
_entity.type
_entity.pdbx_description
1 polymer ?
#
loop_
_entity_poly.entity_id
_entity_poly.type
_entity_poly.pdbx_seq_one_letter_code
_entity_poly.pdbx_strand_id
1 'polypeptide(L)'
;MPKRNLVLICLIAVACLLAWAARDRGGKGRLYGEVSGHVGRLALEPVDDDDLFHGAMEGMLTRLDEHSAIVTVEPGILSAAGPAEEFAGVGLELVAGERGGYPTVVTPSVGSPAWQAGIAAGDRLVAIDGISTESMRLKEVIAMLRGAAGSRVLLDVAPPEGDPEENLDEVGTLLPSRSVPIDRAVVRMETVCGDLRRADGSWEWFIEGEDGVALVRLSRFSSHTVDDLDRALSEITVSGQPAGLILDLRGNTGGTLDAAIDVCDRFLEEGVIVSLLRRPAAGTRPLPVSGENLDVRRATPGVVLGGVPIAVIVDGVTASVAEVVAACLQDHGRATVVGSRTFGKGTVQTTVPLSDGRHALRLTTAEYLRPTLAAIHRRPHDPEAGVWGVVPDRGHEIDPPGGMLEQVREWRLHRDAVPRHPAAGGVRSAPVVGTDRGGSSARLPRHVDPVLGRAVAALGSQRVLAGAGE
;
A
#
# COMPACT_ATOMS: atom_id res chain seq x y z
N MET A 1 -46.76 -25.30 -39.77
CA MET A 1 -47.18 -25.17 -38.35
C MET A 1 -48.68 -24.96 -38.28
N PRO A 2 -49.42 -25.63 -37.43
CA PRO A 2 -50.85 -25.38 -37.27
C PRO A 2 -51.08 -23.96 -36.72
N LYS A 3 -52.03 -23.22 -37.31
CA LYS A 3 -52.34 -21.82 -36.95
C LYS A 3 -52.52 -21.62 -35.45
N ARG A 4 -52.96 -22.65 -34.73
CA ARG A 4 -53.14 -22.66 -33.27
C ARG A 4 -51.81 -22.50 -32.48
N ASN A 5 -50.72 -23.07 -32.98
CA ASN A 5 -49.40 -22.97 -32.35
C ASN A 5 -48.77 -21.58 -32.59
N LEU A 6 -49.03 -20.96 -33.73
CA LEU A 6 -48.57 -19.60 -34.03
C LEU A 6 -49.22 -18.58 -33.12
N VAL A 7 -50.55 -18.71 -32.88
CA VAL A 7 -51.27 -17.84 -31.93
C VAL A 7 -50.76 -17.99 -30.52
N LEU A 8 -50.45 -19.22 -30.07
CA LEU A 8 -49.91 -19.46 -28.75
C LEU A 8 -48.51 -18.84 -28.57
N ILE A 9 -47.66 -18.95 -29.58
CA ILE A 9 -46.32 -18.33 -29.57
C ILE A 9 -46.41 -16.80 -29.51
N CYS A 10 -47.33 -16.21 -30.30
CA CYS A 10 -47.56 -14.76 -30.25
C CYS A 10 -48.08 -14.30 -28.88
N LEU A 11 -49.01 -15.06 -28.27
CA LEU A 11 -49.50 -14.74 -26.93
C LEU A 11 -48.42 -14.84 -25.85
N ILE A 12 -47.56 -15.86 -25.93
CA ILE A 12 -46.41 -15.99 -25.02
C ILE A 12 -45.42 -14.85 -25.25
N ALA A 13 -45.11 -14.51 -26.49
CA ALA A 13 -44.20 -13.38 -26.80
C ALA A 13 -44.77 -12.03 -26.30
N VAL A 14 -46.08 -11.81 -26.47
CA VAL A 14 -46.77 -10.61 -25.94
C VAL A 14 -46.77 -10.62 -24.42
N ALA A 15 -47.03 -11.76 -23.77
CA ALA A 15 -46.97 -11.87 -22.31
C ALA A 15 -45.54 -11.65 -21.78
N CYS A 16 -44.52 -12.16 -22.46
CA CYS A 16 -43.10 -11.90 -22.12
C CYS A 16 -42.73 -10.44 -22.31
N LEU A 17 -43.20 -9.79 -23.39
CA LEU A 17 -43.02 -8.35 -23.64
C LEU A 17 -43.74 -7.49 -22.57
N LEU A 18 -44.94 -7.85 -22.18
CA LEU A 18 -45.69 -7.19 -21.12
C LEU A 18 -45.02 -7.40 -19.74
N ALA A 19 -44.53 -8.60 -19.47
CA ALA A 19 -43.78 -8.90 -18.26
C ALA A 19 -42.43 -8.17 -18.25
N TRP A 20 -41.75 -8.04 -19.37
CA TRP A 20 -40.54 -7.25 -19.53
C TRP A 20 -40.80 -5.75 -19.33
N ALA A 21 -41.86 -5.20 -19.96
CA ALA A 21 -42.28 -3.82 -19.79
C ALA A 21 -42.79 -3.52 -18.36
N ALA A 22 -43.43 -4.50 -17.71
CA ALA A 22 -43.85 -4.39 -16.32
C ALA A 22 -42.67 -4.50 -15.32
N ARG A 23 -41.56 -5.11 -15.73
CA ARG A 23 -40.35 -5.22 -14.97
C ARG A 23 -39.56 -3.89 -14.91
N ASP A 24 -39.80 -2.99 -15.87
CA ASP A 24 -39.31 -1.61 -15.87
C ASP A 24 -40.15 -0.75 -14.88
N ARG A 25 -40.13 -1.15 -13.60
CA ARG A 25 -40.78 -0.45 -12.49
C ARG A 25 -40.04 0.81 -12.03
N GLY A 26 -39.02 1.25 -12.77
CA GLY A 26 -38.25 2.42 -12.47
C GLY A 26 -38.79 3.69 -13.13
N GLY A 27 -39.96 4.17 -12.69
CA GLY A 27 -40.42 5.53 -13.07
C GLY A 27 -39.35 6.61 -12.87
N LYS A 28 -38.35 6.35 -12.03
CA LYS A 28 -37.21 7.21 -11.78
C LYS A 28 -36.20 7.24 -12.93
N GLY A 29 -35.93 6.12 -13.61
CA GLY A 29 -35.04 6.12 -14.79
C GLY A 29 -35.64 6.89 -15.96
N ARG A 30 -36.95 6.78 -16.17
CA ARG A 30 -37.68 7.57 -17.18
C ARG A 30 -37.68 9.06 -16.86
N LEU A 31 -37.94 9.42 -15.58
CA LEU A 31 -37.87 10.79 -15.12
C LEU A 31 -36.46 11.40 -15.29
N TYR A 32 -35.43 10.62 -14.99
CA TYR A 32 -34.05 11.05 -15.25
C TYR A 32 -33.82 11.35 -16.74
N GLY A 33 -34.20 10.44 -17.65
CA GLY A 33 -34.07 10.65 -19.09
C GLY A 33 -34.90 11.88 -19.59
N GLU A 34 -36.07 12.11 -19.00
CA GLU A 34 -36.88 13.30 -19.31
C GLU A 34 -36.18 14.60 -18.86
N VAL A 35 -35.65 14.64 -17.64
CA VAL A 35 -34.92 15.77 -17.09
C VAL A 35 -33.65 16.05 -17.90
N SER A 36 -32.81 15.03 -18.16
CA SER A 36 -31.61 15.18 -18.99
C SER A 36 -31.95 15.71 -20.39
N GLY A 37 -33.01 15.16 -21.04
CA GLY A 37 -33.46 15.65 -22.34
C GLY A 37 -34.00 17.08 -22.31
N HIS A 38 -34.55 17.56 -21.21
CA HIS A 38 -34.95 18.96 -21.07
C HIS A 38 -33.74 19.86 -20.84
N VAL A 39 -32.78 19.45 -20.02
CA VAL A 39 -31.53 20.19 -19.81
C VAL A 39 -30.78 20.37 -21.10
N GLY A 40 -30.56 19.31 -21.87
CA GLY A 40 -29.85 19.39 -23.15
C GLY A 40 -30.54 20.25 -24.22
N ARG A 41 -31.89 20.50 -24.09
CA ARG A 41 -32.62 21.32 -25.06
C ARG A 41 -32.91 22.76 -24.61
N LEU A 42 -33.00 22.97 -23.32
CA LEU A 42 -33.55 24.24 -22.77
C LEU A 42 -32.54 25.00 -21.88
N ALA A 43 -31.42 24.39 -21.50
CA ALA A 43 -30.39 25.08 -20.73
C ALA A 43 -29.81 26.24 -21.58
N LEU A 44 -29.58 27.37 -20.93
CA LEU A 44 -29.01 28.56 -21.60
C LEU A 44 -27.62 28.29 -22.11
N GLU A 45 -26.80 27.53 -21.34
CA GLU A 45 -25.48 27.07 -21.73
C GLU A 45 -25.55 25.61 -22.13
N PRO A 46 -24.94 25.22 -23.27
CA PRO A 46 -24.87 23.81 -23.65
C PRO A 46 -24.13 23.00 -22.60
N VAL A 47 -24.69 21.86 -22.17
CA VAL A 47 -24.08 20.91 -21.26
C VAL A 47 -23.94 19.58 -22.00
N ASP A 48 -22.79 18.95 -21.88
CA ASP A 48 -22.53 17.65 -22.47
C ASP A 48 -23.35 16.55 -21.76
N ASP A 49 -23.89 15.61 -22.52
CA ASP A 49 -24.68 14.49 -21.98
C ASP A 49 -23.85 13.61 -21.03
N ASP A 50 -22.55 13.44 -21.30
CA ASP A 50 -21.64 12.68 -20.44
C ASP A 50 -21.41 13.41 -19.11
N ASP A 51 -21.28 14.73 -19.12
CA ASP A 51 -21.16 15.55 -17.89
C ASP A 51 -22.43 15.46 -17.04
N LEU A 52 -23.61 15.49 -17.66
CA LEU A 52 -24.89 15.31 -16.96
C LEU A 52 -25.01 13.93 -16.35
N PHE A 53 -24.59 12.90 -17.09
CA PHE A 53 -24.57 11.51 -16.60
C PHE A 53 -23.62 11.38 -15.42
N HIS A 54 -22.38 11.86 -15.53
CA HIS A 54 -21.40 11.80 -14.46
C HIS A 54 -21.86 12.55 -13.23
N GLY A 55 -22.39 13.77 -13.38
CA GLY A 55 -22.93 14.55 -12.26
C GLY A 55 -24.10 13.87 -11.55
N ALA A 56 -24.99 13.19 -12.29
CA ALA A 56 -26.08 12.43 -11.69
C ALA A 56 -25.60 11.20 -10.93
N MET A 57 -24.62 10.46 -11.47
CA MET A 57 -24.02 9.31 -10.82
C MET A 57 -23.24 9.71 -9.57
N GLU A 58 -22.44 10.76 -9.65
CA GLU A 58 -21.71 11.31 -8.52
C GLU A 58 -22.67 11.78 -7.41
N GLY A 59 -23.72 12.54 -7.77
CA GLY A 59 -24.76 12.96 -6.82
C GLY A 59 -25.49 11.81 -6.14
N MET A 60 -25.59 10.64 -6.78
CA MET A 60 -26.15 9.42 -6.18
C MET A 60 -25.15 8.79 -5.20
N LEU A 61 -23.89 8.73 -5.56
CA LEU A 61 -22.83 8.05 -4.77
C LEU A 61 -22.43 8.87 -3.53
N THR A 62 -22.44 10.19 -3.59
CA THR A 62 -22.21 11.07 -2.42
C THR A 62 -23.22 10.87 -1.28
N ARG A 63 -24.34 10.15 -1.54
CA ARG A 63 -25.31 9.76 -0.51
C ARG A 63 -24.95 8.48 0.24
N LEU A 64 -23.90 7.79 -0.20
CA LEU A 64 -23.46 6.53 0.42
C LEU A 64 -22.32 6.80 1.41
N ASP A 65 -21.13 6.98 0.90
CA ASP A 65 -19.90 7.21 1.66
C ASP A 65 -18.82 7.83 0.75
N GLU A 66 -17.69 8.26 1.33
CA GLU A 66 -16.58 8.87 0.59
C GLU A 66 -15.74 7.88 -0.25
N HIS A 67 -15.97 6.59 -0.10
CA HIS A 67 -15.21 5.54 -0.79
C HIS A 67 -15.97 4.95 -1.98
N SER A 68 -17.28 5.18 -2.06
CA SER A 68 -18.12 4.74 -3.18
C SER A 68 -18.01 5.73 -4.34
N ALA A 69 -17.63 5.24 -5.52
CA ALA A 69 -17.38 6.07 -6.70
C ALA A 69 -17.60 5.31 -8.00
N ILE A 70 -17.91 6.02 -9.09
CA ILE A 70 -17.67 5.54 -10.44
C ILE A 70 -16.21 5.82 -10.78
N VAL A 71 -15.54 4.80 -11.30
CA VAL A 71 -14.15 4.88 -11.74
C VAL A 71 -14.04 4.53 -13.22
N THR A 72 -13.27 5.31 -13.96
CA THR A 72 -12.95 4.97 -15.35
C THR A 72 -11.98 3.80 -15.36
N VAL A 73 -12.26 2.82 -16.18
CA VAL A 73 -11.43 1.61 -16.32
C VAL A 73 -10.71 1.67 -17.65
N GLU A 74 -9.39 1.70 -17.59
CA GLU A 74 -8.60 1.52 -18.81
C GLU A 74 -8.69 0.06 -19.28
N PRO A 75 -8.85 -0.20 -20.60
CA PRO A 75 -8.91 -1.54 -21.13
C PRO A 75 -7.68 -2.36 -20.74
N GLY A 76 -7.88 -3.44 -19.99
CA GLY A 76 -6.82 -4.33 -19.50
C GLY A 76 -6.37 -4.12 -18.04
N ILE A 77 -6.87 -3.10 -17.33
CA ILE A 77 -6.50 -2.81 -15.93
C ILE A 77 -7.67 -3.05 -14.96
N LEU A 78 -8.53 -4.00 -15.23
CA LEU A 78 -9.50 -4.47 -14.23
C LEU A 78 -8.79 -5.39 -13.23
N SER A 79 -7.98 -4.82 -12.33
CA SER A 79 -7.63 -5.51 -11.09
C SER A 79 -8.69 -5.17 -10.05
N ALA A 80 -9.49 -6.15 -9.67
CA ALA A 80 -10.43 -6.05 -8.55
C ALA A 80 -9.71 -5.86 -7.19
N ALA A 81 -8.38 -5.88 -7.19
CA ALA A 81 -7.50 -5.94 -6.03
C ALA A 81 -6.62 -4.70 -5.88
N GLY A 82 -7.20 -3.48 -5.88
CA GLY A 82 -6.43 -2.30 -5.51
C GLY A 82 -5.33 -1.88 -6.52
N PRO A 83 -4.36 -1.02 -6.10
CA PRO A 83 -3.25 -0.61 -6.96
C PRO A 83 -2.43 -1.82 -7.42
N ALA A 84 -1.98 -1.82 -8.68
CA ALA A 84 -1.23 -2.91 -9.27
C ALA A 84 -0.07 -3.34 -8.36
N GLU A 85 -0.02 -4.64 -8.03
CA GLU A 85 1.05 -5.24 -7.23
C GLU A 85 2.36 -5.34 -8.03
N GLU A 86 2.22 -5.36 -9.35
CA GLU A 86 3.29 -5.43 -10.32
C GLU A 86 3.08 -4.35 -11.38
N PHE A 87 4.16 -3.79 -11.88
CA PHE A 87 4.13 -2.86 -13.00
C PHE A 87 5.23 -3.18 -13.99
N ALA A 88 4.96 -2.97 -15.26
CA ALA A 88 6.00 -3.10 -16.27
C ALA A 88 6.78 -1.79 -16.40
N GLY A 89 8.08 -1.87 -16.17
CA GLY A 89 8.97 -0.72 -16.17
C GLY A 89 10.42 -1.09 -15.92
N VAL A 90 11.22 -0.13 -15.46
CA VAL A 90 12.65 -0.30 -15.23
C VAL A 90 13.01 -0.64 -13.77
N GLY A 91 12.13 -0.34 -12.78
CA GLY A 91 12.37 -0.62 -11.36
C GLY A 91 13.27 0.41 -10.68
N LEU A 92 12.91 1.68 -10.77
CA LEU A 92 13.57 2.78 -10.07
C LEU A 92 12.61 3.47 -9.11
N GLU A 93 13.06 3.72 -7.90
CA GLU A 93 12.45 4.67 -6.98
C GLU A 93 13.14 6.03 -7.16
N LEU A 94 12.34 7.09 -7.36
CA LEU A 94 12.83 8.40 -7.71
C LEU A 94 12.26 9.46 -6.77
N VAL A 95 13.07 10.49 -6.51
CA VAL A 95 12.61 11.76 -5.95
C VAL A 95 12.75 12.86 -6.99
N ALA A 96 11.93 13.91 -6.87
CA ALA A 96 12.05 15.07 -7.73
C ALA A 96 13.40 15.76 -7.50
N GLY A 97 13.96 16.30 -8.57
CA GLY A 97 15.19 17.11 -8.50
C GLY A 97 14.98 18.37 -7.68
N GLU A 98 15.97 18.76 -6.90
CA GLU A 98 15.96 20.02 -6.15
C GLU A 98 15.91 21.22 -7.10
N ARG A 99 15.09 22.22 -6.74
CA ARG A 99 14.95 23.49 -7.47
C ARG A 99 14.70 23.34 -8.99
N GLY A 100 14.02 22.27 -9.39
CA GLY A 100 13.74 22.00 -10.80
C GLY A 100 14.90 21.33 -11.55
N GLY A 101 15.83 20.71 -10.84
CA GLY A 101 16.90 19.88 -11.41
C GLY A 101 16.40 18.50 -11.89
N TYR A 102 17.34 17.62 -12.16
CA TYR A 102 17.06 16.26 -12.60
C TYR A 102 16.51 15.37 -11.50
N PRO A 103 15.56 14.48 -11.77
CA PRO A 103 15.12 13.46 -10.80
C PRO A 103 16.30 12.61 -10.34
N THR A 104 16.33 12.30 -9.05
CA THR A 104 17.41 11.52 -8.43
C THR A 104 16.89 10.12 -8.06
N VAL A 105 17.71 9.11 -8.33
CA VAL A 105 17.45 7.72 -7.97
C VAL A 105 17.63 7.56 -6.46
N VAL A 106 16.56 7.22 -5.75
CA VAL A 106 16.62 6.85 -4.33
C VAL A 106 17.26 5.46 -4.23
N THR A 107 16.70 4.50 -4.95
CA THR A 107 17.25 3.15 -5.06
C THR A 107 16.67 2.45 -6.29
N PRO A 108 17.42 1.55 -6.96
CA PRO A 108 16.85 0.58 -7.87
C PRO A 108 16.22 -0.57 -7.07
N SER A 109 15.07 -1.09 -7.51
CA SER A 109 14.50 -2.31 -6.96
C SER A 109 15.44 -3.49 -7.22
N VAL A 110 15.78 -4.25 -6.19
CA VAL A 110 16.71 -5.38 -6.30
C VAL A 110 16.21 -6.40 -7.32
N GLY A 111 17.09 -6.82 -8.24
CA GLY A 111 16.74 -7.74 -9.32
C GLY A 111 16.03 -7.11 -10.52
N SER A 112 15.67 -5.82 -10.43
CA SER A 112 15.03 -5.10 -11.55
C SER A 112 15.98 -4.87 -12.73
N PRO A 113 15.46 -4.52 -13.93
CA PRO A 113 16.30 -4.15 -15.07
C PRO A 113 17.28 -3.00 -14.78
N ALA A 114 16.85 -1.99 -14.03
CA ALA A 114 17.72 -0.86 -13.67
C ALA A 114 18.84 -1.29 -12.71
N TRP A 115 18.53 -2.18 -11.75
CA TRP A 115 19.53 -2.75 -10.85
C TRP A 115 20.57 -3.58 -11.60
N GLN A 116 20.11 -4.45 -12.53
CA GLN A 116 21.00 -5.26 -13.38
C GLN A 116 21.88 -4.42 -14.30
N ALA A 117 21.37 -3.25 -14.74
CA ALA A 117 22.10 -2.29 -15.55
C ALA A 117 23.08 -1.44 -14.73
N GLY A 118 23.19 -1.65 -13.42
CA GLY A 118 24.12 -0.96 -12.53
C GLY A 118 23.75 0.50 -12.28
N ILE A 119 22.46 0.88 -12.39
CA ILE A 119 21.98 2.16 -11.88
C ILE A 119 21.98 2.08 -10.37
N ALA A 120 22.44 3.13 -9.70
CA ALA A 120 22.67 3.16 -8.27
C ALA A 120 21.96 4.31 -7.59
N ALA A 121 21.80 4.21 -6.27
CA ALA A 121 21.30 5.30 -5.44
C ALA A 121 22.14 6.57 -5.64
N GLY A 122 21.47 7.72 -5.73
CA GLY A 122 22.08 9.02 -6.00
C GLY A 122 22.31 9.33 -7.46
N ASP A 123 22.19 8.38 -8.39
CA ASP A 123 22.27 8.69 -9.84
C ASP A 123 21.15 9.66 -10.23
N ARG A 124 21.48 10.62 -11.10
CA ARG A 124 20.52 11.57 -11.65
C ARG A 124 20.06 11.09 -13.01
N LEU A 125 18.76 11.05 -13.21
CA LEU A 125 18.16 10.69 -14.48
C LEU A 125 18.11 11.94 -15.37
N VAL A 126 19.02 12.04 -16.32
CA VAL A 126 19.22 13.25 -17.17
C VAL A 126 18.25 13.26 -18.34
N ALA A 127 18.07 12.11 -19.02
CA ALA A 127 17.14 12.00 -20.14
C ALA A 127 16.55 10.59 -20.24
N ILE A 128 15.40 10.49 -20.89
CA ILE A 128 14.70 9.25 -21.25
C ILE A 128 14.40 9.29 -22.72
N ASP A 129 14.91 8.34 -23.50
CA ASP A 129 14.79 8.28 -24.97
C ASP A 129 15.18 9.61 -25.64
N GLY A 130 16.22 10.28 -25.13
CA GLY A 130 16.71 11.55 -25.60
C GLY A 130 15.92 12.79 -25.17
N ILE A 131 14.86 12.62 -24.38
CA ILE A 131 14.05 13.72 -23.83
C ILE A 131 14.60 14.08 -22.45
N SER A 132 15.03 15.33 -22.24
CA SER A 132 15.52 15.82 -20.95
C SER A 132 14.44 15.72 -19.86
N THR A 133 14.84 15.26 -18.70
CA THR A 133 13.96 15.18 -17.51
C THR A 133 14.09 16.40 -16.60
N GLU A 134 14.94 17.36 -16.94
CA GLU A 134 15.15 18.58 -16.18
C GLU A 134 13.84 19.34 -15.99
N SER A 135 13.53 19.73 -14.78
CA SER A 135 12.28 20.42 -14.41
C SER A 135 10.98 19.66 -14.74
N MET A 136 11.06 18.40 -15.16
CA MET A 136 9.90 17.58 -15.46
C MET A 136 9.20 17.13 -14.15
N ARG A 137 7.87 17.09 -14.16
CA ARG A 137 7.14 16.58 -13.01
C ARG A 137 7.39 15.07 -12.82
N LEU A 138 7.61 14.63 -11.60
CA LEU A 138 7.95 13.24 -11.31
C LEU A 138 6.97 12.22 -11.90
N LYS A 139 5.65 12.53 -11.92
CA LYS A 139 4.64 11.67 -12.54
C LYS A 139 4.84 11.47 -14.04
N GLU A 140 5.35 12.47 -14.73
CA GLU A 140 5.65 12.41 -16.18
C GLU A 140 6.86 11.53 -16.42
N VAL A 141 7.89 11.70 -15.62
CA VAL A 141 9.09 10.84 -15.63
C VAL A 141 8.70 9.38 -15.39
N ILE A 142 7.90 9.11 -14.37
CA ILE A 142 7.43 7.76 -14.06
C ILE A 142 6.61 7.17 -15.23
N ALA A 143 5.77 7.97 -15.87
CA ALA A 143 5.00 7.52 -17.04
C ALA A 143 5.90 7.10 -18.21
N MET A 144 7.02 7.82 -18.45
CA MET A 144 7.99 7.48 -19.49
C MET A 144 8.79 6.22 -19.16
N LEU A 145 9.08 5.95 -17.88
CA LEU A 145 9.78 4.76 -17.44
C LEU A 145 8.91 3.49 -17.52
N ARG A 146 7.59 3.64 -17.44
CA ARG A 146 6.64 2.55 -17.64
C ARG A 146 6.47 2.23 -19.12
N GLY A 147 6.02 1.01 -19.42
CA GLY A 147 5.71 0.56 -20.77
C GLY A 147 5.55 -0.94 -20.83
N ALA A 148 5.27 -1.48 -22.01
CA ALA A 148 5.09 -2.92 -22.19
C ALA A 148 6.36 -3.69 -21.77
N ALA A 149 6.20 -4.80 -21.08
CA ALA A 149 7.31 -5.69 -20.75
C ALA A 149 8.01 -6.15 -22.03
N GLY A 150 9.36 -6.15 -22.04
CA GLY A 150 10.19 -6.44 -23.20
C GLY A 150 10.42 -5.22 -24.13
N SER A 151 9.72 -4.09 -23.93
CA SER A 151 10.03 -2.87 -24.69
C SER A 151 11.30 -2.20 -24.14
N ARG A 152 12.10 -1.61 -25.03
CA ARG A 152 13.36 -0.95 -24.68
C ARG A 152 13.16 0.53 -24.38
N VAL A 153 13.93 1.04 -23.43
CA VAL A 153 14.06 2.47 -23.12
C VAL A 153 15.55 2.79 -22.98
N LEU A 154 15.96 3.96 -23.41
CA LEU A 154 17.32 4.46 -23.23
C LEU A 154 17.32 5.50 -22.11
N LEU A 155 18.09 5.24 -21.05
CA LEU A 155 18.23 6.16 -19.93
C LEU A 155 19.61 6.80 -19.96
N ASP A 156 19.66 8.15 -19.95
CA ASP A 156 20.90 8.88 -19.71
C ASP A 156 20.97 9.20 -18.22
N VAL A 157 21.96 8.62 -17.55
CA VAL A 157 22.17 8.79 -16.12
C VAL A 157 23.51 9.44 -15.84
N ALA A 158 23.54 10.36 -14.89
CA ALA A 158 24.73 11.03 -14.39
C ALA A 158 24.97 10.67 -12.92
N PRO A 159 26.20 10.70 -12.44
CA PRO A 159 26.49 10.49 -11.03
C PRO A 159 25.83 11.57 -10.15
N PRO A 160 25.76 11.38 -8.82
CA PRO A 160 25.23 12.36 -7.89
C PRO A 160 25.85 13.74 -8.07
N GLU A 161 25.12 14.81 -7.71
CA GLU A 161 25.73 16.11 -7.45
C GLU A 161 26.51 16.03 -6.14
N GLY A 162 27.82 16.05 -6.19
CA GLY A 162 28.70 15.96 -5.04
C GLY A 162 30.00 16.71 -5.29
N ASP A 163 30.92 16.62 -4.33
CA ASP A 163 32.25 17.18 -4.46
C ASP A 163 32.87 16.70 -5.78
N PRO A 164 33.38 17.58 -6.65
CA PRO A 164 34.00 17.17 -7.90
C PRO A 164 35.03 16.05 -7.71
N GLU A 165 35.70 16.00 -6.57
CA GLU A 165 36.68 14.98 -6.23
C GLU A 165 36.07 13.56 -6.02
N GLU A 166 34.78 13.48 -5.67
CA GLU A 166 34.06 12.19 -5.50
C GLU A 166 33.54 11.60 -6.81
N ASN A 167 33.42 12.44 -7.84
CA ASN A 167 32.91 12.08 -9.17
C ASN A 167 34.02 12.02 -10.25
N LEU A 168 35.26 11.87 -9.84
CA LEU A 168 36.40 11.70 -10.75
C LEU A 168 36.63 10.22 -11.07
N ASP A 169 37.02 9.91 -12.29
CA ASP A 169 37.54 8.61 -12.67
C ASP A 169 38.97 8.42 -12.10
N GLU A 170 39.56 7.24 -12.31
CA GLU A 170 40.94 6.93 -11.89
C GLU A 170 42.01 7.91 -12.45
N VAL A 171 41.66 8.70 -13.44
CA VAL A 171 42.53 9.68 -14.11
C VAL A 171 42.22 11.12 -13.63
N GLY A 172 41.20 11.30 -12.75
CA GLY A 172 40.82 12.61 -12.25
C GLY A 172 39.89 13.40 -13.18
N THR A 173 39.15 12.73 -14.06
CA THR A 173 38.16 13.32 -14.96
C THR A 173 36.75 13.12 -14.39
N LEU A 174 35.89 14.17 -14.43
CA LEU A 174 34.50 14.07 -14.03
C LEU A 174 33.80 12.94 -14.79
N LEU A 175 33.16 12.04 -14.08
CA LEU A 175 32.41 10.93 -14.65
C LEU A 175 31.30 11.49 -15.56
N PRO A 176 31.34 11.23 -16.88
CA PRO A 176 30.31 11.70 -17.77
C PRO A 176 28.97 10.99 -17.52
N SER A 177 27.89 11.61 -17.99
CA SER A 177 26.62 10.88 -18.15
C SER A 177 26.82 9.67 -19.05
N ARG A 178 26.18 8.55 -18.68
CA ARG A 178 26.21 7.30 -19.44
C ARG A 178 24.82 6.96 -19.98
N SER A 179 24.75 6.53 -21.23
CA SER A 179 23.52 6.02 -21.82
C SER A 179 23.37 4.53 -21.54
N VAL A 180 22.28 4.15 -20.91
CA VAL A 180 21.99 2.78 -20.45
C VAL A 180 20.72 2.29 -21.14
N PRO A 181 20.83 1.36 -22.12
CA PRO A 181 19.66 0.72 -22.69
C PRO A 181 19.08 -0.30 -21.69
N ILE A 182 17.79 -0.21 -21.44
CA ILE A 182 17.08 -1.09 -20.48
C ILE A 182 15.87 -1.68 -21.17
N ASP A 183 15.71 -2.99 -21.09
CA ASP A 183 14.49 -3.67 -21.48
C ASP A 183 13.53 -3.68 -20.28
N ARG A 184 12.34 -3.08 -20.42
CA ARG A 184 11.34 -3.03 -19.37
C ARG A 184 10.90 -4.45 -19.02
N ALA A 185 10.72 -4.72 -17.74
CA ALA A 185 10.20 -5.99 -17.24
C ALA A 185 9.06 -5.76 -16.25
N VAL A 186 8.35 -6.81 -15.92
CA VAL A 186 7.45 -6.78 -14.77
C VAL A 186 8.31 -6.66 -13.51
N VAL A 187 8.13 -5.56 -12.78
CA VAL A 187 8.84 -5.28 -11.54
C VAL A 187 7.90 -5.53 -10.38
N ARG A 188 8.31 -6.40 -9.48
CA ARG A 188 7.62 -6.70 -8.24
C ARG A 188 7.99 -5.64 -7.19
N MET A 189 7.00 -5.06 -6.56
CA MET A 189 7.22 -4.15 -5.43
C MET A 189 7.55 -4.96 -4.18
N GLU A 190 8.64 -4.61 -3.51
CA GLU A 190 9.01 -5.22 -2.25
C GLU A 190 8.08 -4.74 -1.13
N THR A 191 7.50 -5.68 -0.38
CA THR A 191 6.52 -5.38 0.67
C THR A 191 7.01 -5.69 2.06
N VAL A 192 8.11 -6.44 2.17
CA VAL A 192 8.77 -6.84 3.43
C VAL A 192 10.19 -6.33 3.44
N CYS A 193 10.52 -5.45 4.37
CA CYS A 193 11.80 -4.77 4.48
C CYS A 193 12.39 -4.96 5.88
N GLY A 194 13.72 -4.99 5.97
CA GLY A 194 14.46 -5.07 7.23
C GLY A 194 14.87 -3.70 7.80
N ASP A 195 15.88 -3.71 8.64
CA ASP A 195 16.42 -2.49 9.27
C ASP A 195 17.38 -1.74 8.34
N LEU A 196 18.27 -2.45 7.67
CA LEU A 196 19.29 -1.87 6.79
C LEU A 196 19.47 -2.72 5.53
N ARG A 197 19.56 -2.08 4.37
CA ARG A 197 19.86 -2.74 3.09
C ARG A 197 21.37 -2.97 2.95
N ARG A 198 21.77 -4.20 2.68
CA ARG A 198 23.16 -4.56 2.38
C ARG A 198 23.51 -4.30 0.91
N ALA A 199 24.80 -4.27 0.61
CA ALA A 199 25.29 -4.02 -0.75
C ALA A 199 24.93 -5.12 -1.76
N ASP A 200 24.66 -6.34 -1.31
CA ASP A 200 24.17 -7.45 -2.13
C ASP A 200 22.66 -7.40 -2.36
N GLY A 201 21.97 -6.41 -1.78
CA GLY A 201 20.54 -6.24 -1.87
C GLY A 201 19.74 -7.04 -0.84
N SER A 202 20.39 -7.82 0.04
CA SER A 202 19.73 -8.48 1.17
C SER A 202 19.43 -7.50 2.31
N TRP A 203 18.61 -7.92 3.27
CA TRP A 203 18.30 -7.13 4.45
C TRP A 203 19.10 -7.57 5.67
N GLU A 204 19.52 -6.57 6.47
CA GLU A 204 19.84 -6.79 7.88
C GLU A 204 18.53 -6.70 8.65
N TRP A 205 18.19 -7.78 9.35
CA TRP A 205 16.95 -7.89 10.09
C TRP A 205 17.04 -7.39 11.53
N PHE A 206 18.25 -7.44 12.12
CA PHE A 206 18.45 -7.04 13.50
C PHE A 206 18.84 -5.58 13.61
N ILE A 207 18.19 -4.89 14.55
CA ILE A 207 18.44 -3.47 14.80
C ILE A 207 19.84 -3.32 15.40
N GLU A 208 20.65 -2.47 14.78
CA GLU A 208 21.99 -2.19 15.25
C GLU A 208 22.00 -1.59 16.67
N GLY A 209 22.73 -2.22 17.59
CA GLY A 209 22.83 -1.78 18.99
C GLY A 209 21.72 -2.23 19.92
N GLU A 210 20.77 -3.03 19.40
CA GLU A 210 19.70 -3.65 20.19
C GLU A 210 19.86 -5.17 20.16
N ASP A 211 20.30 -5.77 21.28
CA ASP A 211 20.67 -7.17 21.36
C ASP A 211 19.50 -8.11 21.01
N GLY A 212 19.58 -8.72 19.84
CA GLY A 212 18.65 -9.73 19.35
C GLY A 212 17.23 -9.21 19.02
N VAL A 213 17.01 -7.91 18.89
CA VAL A 213 15.73 -7.36 18.44
C VAL A 213 15.69 -7.30 16.92
N ALA A 214 14.76 -8.05 16.31
CA ALA A 214 14.53 -8.04 14.88
C ALA A 214 13.47 -7.00 14.49
N LEU A 215 13.65 -6.38 13.30
CA LEU A 215 12.72 -5.45 12.70
C LEU A 215 12.26 -5.97 11.34
N VAL A 216 10.96 -6.12 11.18
CA VAL A 216 10.29 -6.41 9.90
C VAL A 216 9.29 -5.29 9.63
N ARG A 217 9.49 -4.58 8.53
CA ARG A 217 8.59 -3.52 8.08
C ARG A 217 7.71 -4.04 6.94
N LEU A 218 6.42 -3.90 7.09
CA LEU A 218 5.45 -4.26 6.06
C LEU A 218 4.92 -2.98 5.42
N SER A 219 5.37 -2.69 4.19
CA SER A 219 5.00 -1.45 3.48
C SER A 219 3.60 -1.52 2.87
N ARG A 220 3.14 -2.75 2.56
CA ARG A 220 1.85 -3.06 1.93
C ARG A 220 1.53 -4.54 2.10
N PHE A 221 0.27 -4.92 1.85
CA PHE A 221 -0.18 -6.31 1.75
C PHE A 221 -0.48 -6.67 0.29
N SER A 222 0.32 -7.55 -0.29
CA SER A 222 0.20 -8.08 -1.66
C SER A 222 0.12 -9.59 -1.66
N SER A 223 -0.13 -10.20 -2.80
CA SER A 223 -0.12 -11.67 -2.98
C SER A 223 1.22 -12.32 -2.61
N HIS A 224 2.29 -11.53 -2.52
CA HIS A 224 3.64 -12.00 -2.25
C HIS A 224 4.13 -11.75 -0.81
N THR A 225 3.39 -10.94 -0.07
CA THR A 225 3.83 -10.47 1.26
C THR A 225 4.08 -11.63 2.22
N VAL A 226 3.27 -12.68 2.16
CA VAL A 226 3.41 -13.83 3.06
C VAL A 226 4.67 -14.62 2.77
N ASP A 227 4.93 -14.92 1.49
CA ASP A 227 6.15 -15.63 1.07
C ASP A 227 7.41 -14.85 1.44
N ASP A 228 7.38 -13.51 1.30
CA ASP A 228 8.49 -12.64 1.67
C ASP A 228 8.67 -12.56 3.19
N LEU A 229 7.56 -12.52 3.94
CA LEU A 229 7.59 -12.59 5.40
C LEU A 229 8.13 -13.93 5.89
N ASP A 230 7.67 -15.06 5.34
CA ASP A 230 8.15 -16.39 5.72
C ASP A 230 9.66 -16.53 5.48
N ARG A 231 10.17 -15.95 4.38
CA ARG A 231 11.61 -15.87 4.11
C ARG A 231 12.34 -15.03 5.16
N ALA A 232 11.83 -13.82 5.46
CA ALA A 232 12.41 -12.95 6.47
C ALA A 232 12.46 -13.61 7.86
N LEU A 233 11.36 -14.24 8.28
CA LEU A 233 11.30 -14.96 9.56
C LEU A 233 12.25 -16.16 9.59
N SER A 234 12.42 -16.88 8.47
CA SER A 234 13.39 -17.94 8.34
C SER A 234 14.82 -17.44 8.48
N GLU A 235 15.19 -16.35 7.80
CA GLU A 235 16.51 -15.73 7.89
C GLU A 235 16.81 -15.22 9.31
N ILE A 236 15.83 -14.64 9.99
CA ILE A 236 15.93 -14.21 11.39
C ILE A 236 16.21 -15.42 12.29
N THR A 237 15.49 -16.52 12.11
CA THR A 237 15.59 -17.71 12.99
C THR A 237 16.86 -18.53 12.75
N VAL A 238 17.43 -18.51 11.54
CA VAL A 238 18.71 -19.15 11.24
C VAL A 238 19.86 -18.59 12.11
N SER A 239 19.78 -17.31 12.46
CA SER A 239 20.75 -16.64 13.35
C SER A 239 20.52 -16.92 14.84
N GLY A 240 19.47 -17.68 15.18
CA GLY A 240 19.01 -17.96 16.54
C GLY A 240 17.62 -17.36 16.79
N GLN A 241 17.00 -17.76 17.91
CA GLN A 241 15.70 -17.18 18.27
C GLN A 241 15.87 -15.71 18.65
N PRO A 242 15.16 -14.79 17.99
CA PRO A 242 15.28 -13.37 18.32
C PRO A 242 14.77 -13.11 19.73
N ALA A 243 15.38 -12.13 20.37
CA ALA A 243 14.95 -11.68 21.67
C ALA A 243 13.63 -10.92 21.65
N GLY A 244 13.24 -10.39 20.51
CA GLY A 244 11.97 -9.73 20.24
C GLY A 244 11.83 -9.40 18.77
N LEU A 245 10.58 -9.24 18.32
CA LEU A 245 10.24 -8.85 16.95
C LEU A 245 9.45 -7.54 16.95
N ILE A 246 9.84 -6.61 16.10
CA ILE A 246 9.06 -5.42 15.80
C ILE A 246 8.47 -5.57 14.41
N LEU A 247 7.14 -5.45 14.29
CA LEU A 247 6.42 -5.32 13.04
C LEU A 247 6.07 -3.85 12.83
N ASP A 248 6.73 -3.20 11.88
CA ASP A 248 6.49 -1.79 11.58
C ASP A 248 5.48 -1.65 10.42
N LEU A 249 4.30 -1.13 10.74
CA LEU A 249 3.18 -0.88 9.82
C LEU A 249 3.01 0.60 9.50
N ARG A 250 3.93 1.46 9.90
CA ARG A 250 3.84 2.90 9.60
C ARG A 250 3.81 3.15 8.10
N GLY A 251 2.93 4.06 7.66
CA GLY A 251 2.73 4.39 6.25
C GLY A 251 2.07 3.28 5.43
N ASN A 252 1.73 2.13 6.00
CA ASN A 252 1.05 1.04 5.30
C ASN A 252 -0.44 1.34 5.13
N THR A 253 -0.86 1.65 3.92
CA THR A 253 -2.27 1.97 3.59
C THR A 253 -3.16 0.75 3.36
N GLY A 254 -2.63 -0.47 3.60
CA GLY A 254 -3.36 -1.72 3.42
C GLY A 254 -2.91 -2.53 2.20
N GLY A 255 -3.85 -3.17 1.56
CA GLY A 255 -3.63 -4.07 0.41
C GLY A 255 -4.68 -5.17 0.35
N THR A 256 -4.28 -6.41 0.07
CA THR A 256 -5.20 -7.55 0.00
C THR A 256 -5.53 -8.08 1.39
N LEU A 257 -6.81 -8.44 1.60
CA LEU A 257 -7.28 -8.99 2.87
C LEU A 257 -6.66 -10.36 3.17
N ASP A 258 -6.56 -11.20 2.13
CA ASP A 258 -6.03 -12.56 2.29
C ASP A 258 -4.58 -12.52 2.80
N ALA A 259 -3.73 -11.66 2.22
CA ALA A 259 -2.36 -11.49 2.71
C ALA A 259 -2.29 -11.00 4.18
N ALA A 260 -3.19 -10.11 4.59
CA ALA A 260 -3.24 -9.66 5.99
C ALA A 260 -3.71 -10.76 6.95
N ILE A 261 -4.67 -11.59 6.52
CA ILE A 261 -5.10 -12.77 7.26
C ILE A 261 -3.94 -13.74 7.43
N ASP A 262 -3.25 -14.07 6.34
CA ASP A 262 -2.13 -14.99 6.36
C ASP A 262 -0.95 -14.49 7.21
N VAL A 263 -0.70 -13.17 7.22
CA VAL A 263 0.28 -12.54 8.13
C VAL A 263 -0.15 -12.70 9.59
N CYS A 264 -1.42 -12.47 9.94
CA CYS A 264 -1.90 -12.70 11.30
C CYS A 264 -1.78 -14.18 11.70
N ASP A 265 -2.06 -15.09 10.77
CA ASP A 265 -2.02 -16.53 10.97
C ASP A 265 -0.61 -17.02 11.34
N ARG A 266 0.46 -16.35 10.87
CA ARG A 266 1.85 -16.68 11.28
C ARG A 266 2.13 -16.43 12.76
N PHE A 267 1.34 -15.62 13.43
CA PHE A 267 1.59 -15.19 14.81
C PHE A 267 0.53 -15.67 15.83
N LEU A 268 -0.53 -16.35 15.36
CA LEU A 268 -1.63 -16.82 16.20
C LEU A 268 -1.80 -18.34 16.06
N GLU A 269 -1.96 -19.04 17.16
CA GLU A 269 -2.25 -20.49 17.16
C GLU A 269 -3.72 -20.78 16.87
N GLU A 270 -4.62 -19.89 17.34
CA GLU A 270 -6.06 -20.01 17.19
C GLU A 270 -6.76 -18.66 17.38
N GLY A 271 -8.04 -18.62 17.10
CA GLY A 271 -8.90 -17.47 17.38
C GLY A 271 -9.40 -16.77 16.12
N VAL A 272 -10.17 -15.70 16.31
CA VAL A 272 -10.70 -14.89 15.21
C VAL A 272 -9.64 -13.89 14.77
N ILE A 273 -9.34 -13.82 13.49
CA ILE A 273 -8.46 -12.78 12.92
C ILE A 273 -9.27 -11.52 12.64
N VAL A 274 -10.35 -11.68 11.88
CA VAL A 274 -11.23 -10.58 11.48
C VAL A 274 -12.63 -11.12 11.17
N SER A 275 -13.63 -10.29 11.36
CA SER A 275 -14.99 -10.56 10.91
C SER A 275 -15.42 -9.50 9.88
N LEU A 276 -16.02 -9.93 8.77
CA LEU A 276 -16.58 -9.03 7.79
C LEU A 276 -18.10 -8.95 7.97
N LEU A 277 -18.57 -7.79 8.40
CA LEU A 277 -19.99 -7.51 8.49
C LEU A 277 -20.50 -7.09 7.09
N ARG A 278 -21.33 -7.93 6.47
CA ARG A 278 -21.90 -7.68 5.15
C ARG A 278 -23.34 -7.19 5.27
N ARG A 279 -23.82 -6.48 4.22
CA ARG A 279 -25.23 -6.16 4.13
C ARG A 279 -26.05 -7.45 4.00
N PRO A 280 -27.13 -7.63 4.79
CA PRO A 280 -28.06 -8.75 4.58
C PRO A 280 -28.67 -8.73 3.18
N ALA A 281 -29.12 -9.91 2.70
CA ALA A 281 -29.79 -10.03 1.39
C ALA A 281 -30.92 -9.00 1.25
N ALA A 282 -31.17 -8.56 0.01
CA ALA A 282 -32.08 -7.47 -0.31
C ALA A 282 -33.47 -7.64 0.33
N GLY A 283 -33.91 -6.61 1.05
CA GLY A 283 -35.24 -6.55 1.70
C GLY A 283 -35.23 -6.63 3.23
N THR A 284 -34.13 -6.96 3.84
CA THR A 284 -33.97 -6.96 5.31
C THR A 284 -33.43 -5.62 5.78
N ARG A 285 -33.99 -5.11 6.89
CA ARG A 285 -33.47 -3.93 7.60
C ARG A 285 -32.05 -4.23 8.10
N PRO A 286 -31.16 -3.23 8.27
CA PRO A 286 -29.88 -3.47 8.95
C PRO A 286 -30.17 -4.14 10.30
N LEU A 287 -29.79 -5.40 10.40
CA LEU A 287 -29.95 -6.17 11.63
C LEU A 287 -28.71 -5.93 12.51
N PRO A 288 -28.84 -6.07 13.83
CA PRO A 288 -27.70 -6.18 14.70
C PRO A 288 -26.77 -7.29 14.19
N VAL A 289 -25.48 -7.19 14.53
CA VAL A 289 -24.47 -8.20 14.19
C VAL A 289 -25.02 -9.59 14.51
N SER A 290 -25.32 -10.38 13.48
CA SER A 290 -25.85 -11.75 13.62
C SER A 290 -24.99 -12.67 12.76
N GLY A 291 -24.93 -13.96 13.13
CA GLY A 291 -24.11 -14.95 12.42
C GLY A 291 -24.40 -15.08 10.93
N GLU A 292 -25.60 -14.70 10.45
CA GLU A 292 -25.97 -14.75 9.02
C GLU A 292 -25.29 -13.66 8.17
N ASN A 293 -24.81 -12.57 8.82
CA ASN A 293 -24.22 -11.41 8.13
C ASN A 293 -22.70 -11.33 8.34
N LEU A 294 -22.14 -12.27 9.07
CA LEU A 294 -20.76 -12.24 9.54
C LEU A 294 -19.94 -13.33 8.84
N ASP A 295 -18.98 -12.92 8.01
CA ASP A 295 -17.96 -13.81 7.46
C ASP A 295 -16.74 -13.75 8.38
N VAL A 296 -16.50 -14.83 9.14
CA VAL A 296 -15.47 -14.87 10.19
C VAL A 296 -14.24 -15.61 9.68
N ARG A 297 -13.10 -14.94 9.71
CA ARG A 297 -11.79 -15.51 9.39
C ARG A 297 -11.06 -15.85 10.69
N ARG A 298 -10.51 -17.06 10.74
CA ARG A 298 -9.86 -17.61 11.95
C ARG A 298 -8.44 -18.04 11.65
N ALA A 299 -7.61 -17.98 12.67
CA ALA A 299 -6.27 -18.53 12.64
C ALA A 299 -6.30 -20.05 12.60
N THR A 300 -5.25 -20.62 11.99
CA THR A 300 -4.97 -22.05 11.90
C THR A 300 -3.70 -22.36 12.71
N PRO A 301 -3.59 -23.56 13.31
CA PRO A 301 -2.41 -23.92 14.10
C PRO A 301 -1.12 -23.88 13.27
N GLY A 302 -0.05 -23.30 13.84
CA GLY A 302 1.24 -23.24 13.17
C GLY A 302 2.04 -21.96 13.42
N VAL A 303 1.99 -21.44 14.65
CA VAL A 303 2.66 -20.19 15.05
C VAL A 303 4.16 -20.20 14.75
N VAL A 304 4.62 -19.18 14.07
CA VAL A 304 6.04 -18.85 13.91
C VAL A 304 6.47 -17.92 15.04
N LEU A 305 7.65 -18.14 15.62
CA LEU A 305 8.18 -17.38 16.77
C LEU A 305 7.25 -17.41 18.01
N GLY A 306 6.67 -18.57 18.31
CA GLY A 306 5.92 -18.78 19.55
C GLY A 306 6.77 -18.40 20.77
N GLY A 307 6.21 -17.60 21.68
CA GLY A 307 6.90 -17.14 22.89
C GLY A 307 7.85 -15.94 22.69
N VAL A 308 8.18 -15.52 21.46
CA VAL A 308 8.94 -14.29 21.22
C VAL A 308 8.03 -13.06 21.44
N PRO A 309 8.43 -12.08 22.26
CA PRO A 309 7.71 -10.83 22.41
C PRO A 309 7.59 -10.09 21.08
N ILE A 310 6.39 -9.53 20.79
CA ILE A 310 6.14 -8.76 19.57
C ILE A 310 5.66 -7.35 19.93
N ALA A 311 6.20 -6.35 19.24
CA ALA A 311 5.64 -5.00 19.19
C ALA A 311 5.20 -4.66 17.77
N VAL A 312 4.05 -4.00 17.63
CA VAL A 312 3.54 -3.49 16.34
C VAL A 312 3.61 -1.97 16.37
N ILE A 313 4.32 -1.37 15.42
CA ILE A 313 4.36 0.08 15.28
C ILE A 313 3.32 0.54 14.27
N VAL A 314 2.53 1.54 14.65
CA VAL A 314 1.48 2.13 13.81
C VAL A 314 1.54 3.66 13.82
N ASP A 315 0.96 4.28 12.78
CA ASP A 315 0.80 5.73 12.67
C ASP A 315 -0.56 6.11 12.06
N GLY A 316 -0.83 7.41 11.96
CA GLY A 316 -2.08 7.94 11.38
C GLY A 316 -2.29 7.63 9.89
N VAL A 317 -1.27 7.10 9.19
CA VAL A 317 -1.36 6.66 7.78
C VAL A 317 -1.64 5.15 7.68
N THR A 318 -1.34 4.39 8.75
CA THR A 318 -1.67 2.95 8.84
C THR A 318 -3.17 2.76 8.66
N ALA A 319 -3.60 2.05 7.59
CA ALA A 319 -5.00 2.02 7.19
C ALA A 319 -5.47 0.64 6.68
N SER A 320 -6.79 0.41 6.73
CA SER A 320 -7.45 -0.75 6.11
C SER A 320 -6.96 -2.08 6.69
N VAL A 321 -6.51 -3.02 5.85
CA VAL A 321 -6.06 -4.35 6.34
C VAL A 321 -4.80 -4.28 7.21
N ALA A 322 -4.01 -3.20 7.17
CA ALA A 322 -2.94 -2.97 8.13
C ALA A 322 -3.50 -2.73 9.54
N GLU A 323 -4.66 -2.07 9.64
CA GLU A 323 -5.38 -1.91 10.90
C GLU A 323 -5.95 -3.24 11.40
N VAL A 324 -6.37 -4.12 10.46
CA VAL A 324 -6.81 -5.48 10.81
C VAL A 324 -5.67 -6.26 11.48
N VAL A 325 -4.46 -6.22 10.92
CA VAL A 325 -3.28 -6.90 11.50
C VAL A 325 -2.96 -6.35 12.89
N ALA A 326 -2.87 -5.03 13.03
CA ALA A 326 -2.57 -4.40 14.32
C ALA A 326 -3.66 -4.71 15.37
N ALA A 327 -4.93 -4.58 15.00
CA ALA A 327 -6.08 -4.89 15.88
C ALA A 327 -6.11 -6.36 16.28
N CYS A 328 -5.87 -7.26 15.34
CA CYS A 328 -5.86 -8.69 15.56
C CYS A 328 -4.80 -9.08 16.61
N LEU A 329 -3.56 -8.67 16.40
CA LEU A 329 -2.46 -8.99 17.31
C LEU A 329 -2.62 -8.33 18.69
N GLN A 330 -3.22 -7.13 18.74
CA GLN A 330 -3.55 -6.42 19.97
C GLN A 330 -4.65 -7.14 20.76
N ASP A 331 -5.79 -7.45 20.15
CA ASP A 331 -6.94 -8.06 20.79
C ASP A 331 -6.63 -9.47 21.35
N HIS A 332 -5.71 -10.19 20.70
CA HIS A 332 -5.20 -11.47 21.21
C HIS A 332 -4.10 -11.33 22.28
N GLY A 333 -3.67 -10.11 22.60
CA GLY A 333 -2.55 -9.89 23.51
C GLY A 333 -1.22 -10.45 22.96
N ARG A 334 -1.16 -10.72 21.63
CA ARG A 334 0.03 -11.29 21.01
C ARG A 334 1.12 -10.24 20.79
N ALA A 335 0.74 -9.00 20.61
CA ALA A 335 1.67 -7.89 20.43
C ALA A 335 1.25 -6.64 21.21
N THR A 336 2.22 -5.84 21.63
CA THR A 336 1.99 -4.48 22.12
C THR A 336 1.98 -3.50 20.96
N VAL A 337 0.92 -2.73 20.80
CA VAL A 337 0.81 -1.70 19.78
C VAL A 337 1.38 -0.39 20.29
N VAL A 338 2.29 0.22 19.49
CA VAL A 338 3.08 1.42 19.82
C VAL A 338 2.92 2.46 18.70
N GLY A 339 2.87 3.74 19.03
CA GLY A 339 2.82 4.83 18.06
C GLY A 339 1.63 5.76 18.23
N SER A 340 0.99 6.15 17.15
CA SER A 340 -0.21 6.98 17.17
C SER A 340 -1.42 6.23 16.60
N ARG A 341 -2.63 6.73 16.91
CA ARG A 341 -3.89 6.12 16.44
C ARG A 341 -3.88 6.01 14.91
N THR A 342 -4.35 4.87 14.39
CA THR A 342 -4.42 4.58 12.95
C THR A 342 -5.54 5.37 12.25
N PHE A 343 -5.59 5.28 10.93
CA PHE A 343 -6.47 6.08 10.06
C PHE A 343 -7.97 5.85 10.30
N GLY A 344 -8.39 4.62 10.61
CA GLY A 344 -9.80 4.27 10.81
C GLY A 344 -10.55 3.89 9.54
N LYS A 345 -9.89 3.29 8.54
CA LYS A 345 -10.54 2.77 7.34
C LYS A 345 -10.95 1.32 7.51
N GLY A 346 -12.11 1.09 8.12
CA GLY A 346 -12.65 -0.24 8.39
C GLY A 346 -13.62 -0.76 7.34
N THR A 347 -13.60 -0.27 6.08
CA THR A 347 -14.57 -0.64 5.04
C THR A 347 -13.93 -1.40 3.89
N VAL A 348 -14.71 -2.32 3.30
CA VAL A 348 -14.35 -3.10 2.12
C VAL A 348 -15.09 -2.57 0.90
N GLN A 349 -14.37 -2.25 -0.15
CA GLN A 349 -14.95 -1.86 -1.44
C GLN A 349 -14.96 -3.03 -2.41
N THR A 350 -16.07 -3.18 -3.12
CA THR A 350 -16.21 -4.09 -4.26
C THR A 350 -16.33 -3.28 -5.54
N THR A 351 -15.56 -3.66 -6.56
CA THR A 351 -15.63 -3.03 -7.88
C THR A 351 -16.50 -3.89 -8.80
N VAL A 352 -17.56 -3.31 -9.35
CA VAL A 352 -18.49 -3.95 -10.27
C VAL A 352 -18.34 -3.29 -11.64
N PRO A 353 -17.89 -4.01 -12.68
CA PRO A 353 -17.82 -3.49 -14.04
C PRO A 353 -19.22 -3.07 -14.54
N LEU A 354 -19.31 -1.92 -15.22
CA LEU A 354 -20.53 -1.48 -15.86
C LEU A 354 -20.60 -1.99 -17.31
N SER A 355 -21.80 -2.00 -17.86
CA SER A 355 -22.08 -2.59 -19.19
C SER A 355 -21.47 -1.84 -20.37
N ASP A 356 -21.01 -0.60 -20.15
CA ASP A 356 -20.36 0.22 -21.18
C ASP A 356 -18.88 -0.16 -21.41
N GLY A 357 -18.32 -1.02 -20.54
CA GLY A 357 -16.92 -1.47 -20.62
C GLY A 357 -15.87 -0.39 -20.36
N ARG A 358 -16.29 0.82 -19.99
CA ARG A 358 -15.42 1.97 -19.70
C ARG A 358 -15.42 2.36 -18.24
N HIS A 359 -16.48 2.04 -17.52
CA HIS A 359 -16.66 2.41 -16.14
C HIS A 359 -16.86 1.19 -15.25
N ALA A 360 -16.49 1.33 -14.01
CA ALA A 360 -16.81 0.40 -12.95
C ALA A 360 -17.37 1.16 -11.73
N LEU A 361 -18.29 0.52 -11.06
CA LEU A 361 -18.86 1.03 -9.82
C LEU A 361 -18.10 0.43 -8.64
N ARG A 362 -17.40 1.27 -7.88
CA ARG A 362 -16.77 0.90 -6.62
C ARG A 362 -17.73 1.23 -5.48
N LEU A 363 -18.14 0.22 -4.73
CA LEU A 363 -19.08 0.33 -3.62
C LEU A 363 -18.50 -0.24 -2.34
N THR A 364 -18.79 0.41 -1.22
CA THR A 364 -18.60 -0.18 0.10
C THR A 364 -19.63 -1.28 0.32
N THR A 365 -19.16 -2.53 0.51
CA THR A 365 -19.99 -3.74 0.60
C THR A 365 -19.86 -4.48 1.92
N ALA A 366 -18.84 -4.20 2.71
CA ALA A 366 -18.65 -4.79 4.03
C ALA A 366 -17.86 -3.84 4.95
N GLU A 367 -17.88 -4.15 6.24
CA GLU A 367 -17.11 -3.49 7.29
C GLU A 367 -16.26 -4.51 8.03
N TYR A 368 -14.98 -4.16 8.33
CA TYR A 368 -14.10 -4.96 9.17
C TYR A 368 -14.43 -4.77 10.64
N LEU A 369 -14.61 -5.88 11.33
CA LEU A 369 -14.72 -5.91 12.79
C LEU A 369 -13.50 -6.63 13.37
N ARG A 370 -12.96 -6.08 14.45
CA ARG A 370 -11.89 -6.66 15.24
C ARG A 370 -12.31 -8.02 15.82
N PRO A 371 -11.38 -8.86 16.33
CA PRO A 371 -11.72 -10.06 17.08
C PRO A 371 -12.75 -9.82 18.20
N THR A 372 -12.68 -8.68 18.85
CA THR A 372 -13.64 -8.22 19.88
C THR A 372 -14.99 -7.76 19.33
N LEU A 373 -15.20 -7.81 18.01
CA LEU A 373 -16.36 -7.28 17.27
C LEU A 373 -16.50 -5.75 17.31
N ALA A 374 -15.53 -5.02 17.82
CA ALA A 374 -15.50 -3.57 17.70
C ALA A 374 -15.21 -3.16 16.25
N ALA A 375 -15.82 -2.05 15.81
CA ALA A 375 -15.58 -1.50 14.48
C ALA A 375 -14.20 -0.83 14.38
N ILE A 376 -13.51 -1.02 13.25
CA ILE A 376 -12.30 -0.25 12.91
C ILE A 376 -12.69 1.07 12.25
N HIS A 377 -13.81 1.08 11.52
CA HIS A 377 -14.22 2.22 10.70
C HIS A 377 -14.59 3.46 11.52
N ARG A 378 -13.95 4.59 11.18
CA ARG A 378 -14.29 5.92 11.68
C ARG A 378 -15.47 6.47 10.89
N ARG A 379 -16.57 6.78 11.56
CA ARG A 379 -17.74 7.42 10.95
C ARG A 379 -17.62 8.94 11.01
N PRO A 380 -18.27 9.70 10.10
CA PRO A 380 -18.15 11.17 10.02
C PRO A 380 -18.48 11.93 11.30
N HIS A 381 -19.23 11.31 12.21
CA HIS A 381 -19.65 11.92 13.48
C HIS A 381 -18.99 11.31 14.71
N ASP A 382 -18.05 10.38 14.51
CA ASP A 382 -17.33 9.80 15.62
C ASP A 382 -16.42 10.85 16.28
N PRO A 383 -16.49 11.01 17.60
CA PRO A 383 -15.60 11.94 18.29
C PRO A 383 -14.14 11.44 18.19
N GLU A 384 -13.18 12.36 18.28
CA GLU A 384 -11.76 12.02 18.25
C GLU A 384 -11.39 10.98 19.32
N ALA A 385 -11.99 11.09 20.51
CA ALA A 385 -11.85 10.13 21.60
C ALA A 385 -12.72 8.88 21.44
N GLY A 386 -13.41 8.69 20.30
CA GLY A 386 -14.30 7.55 20.04
C GLY A 386 -13.56 6.23 19.83
N VAL A 387 -14.36 5.16 19.76
CA VAL A 387 -13.85 3.80 19.50
C VAL A 387 -13.82 3.58 17.98
N TRP A 388 -12.69 3.89 17.36
CA TRP A 388 -12.41 3.65 15.94
C TRP A 388 -10.90 3.50 15.72
N GLY A 389 -10.51 2.88 14.62
CA GLY A 389 -9.11 2.59 14.33
C GLY A 389 -8.47 1.65 15.35
N VAL A 390 -7.16 1.66 15.38
CA VAL A 390 -6.35 1.00 16.41
C VAL A 390 -5.66 2.07 17.23
N VAL A 391 -5.90 2.05 18.54
CA VAL A 391 -5.24 2.94 19.50
C VAL A 391 -4.06 2.17 20.08
N PRO A 392 -2.87 2.77 20.16
CA PRO A 392 -1.73 2.16 20.85
C PRO A 392 -2.08 1.76 22.29
N ASP A 393 -1.39 0.75 22.79
CA ASP A 393 -1.62 0.27 24.16
C ASP A 393 -1.26 1.34 25.19
N ARG A 394 -1.90 1.27 26.35
CA ARG A 394 -1.75 2.29 27.39
C ARG A 394 -0.28 2.51 27.78
N GLY A 395 0.20 3.75 27.62
CA GLY A 395 1.58 4.15 27.90
C GLY A 395 2.53 3.96 26.74
N HIS A 396 2.02 3.50 25.57
CA HIS A 396 2.79 3.32 24.35
C HIS A 396 2.35 4.27 23.23
N GLU A 397 1.44 5.18 23.52
CA GLU A 397 1.04 6.25 22.61
C GLU A 397 2.16 7.30 22.52
N ILE A 398 2.60 7.58 21.28
CA ILE A 398 3.60 8.59 20.97
C ILE A 398 3.18 9.31 19.71
N ASP A 399 3.08 10.63 19.82
CA ASP A 399 2.89 11.51 18.68
C ASP A 399 4.21 12.30 18.47
N PRO A 400 5.03 11.91 17.47
CA PRO A 400 6.31 12.56 17.25
C PRO A 400 6.12 14.05 16.96
N PRO A 401 6.97 14.93 17.51
CA PRO A 401 6.91 16.36 17.20
C PRO A 401 6.99 16.64 15.71
N GLY A 402 6.31 17.70 15.24
CA GLY A 402 6.35 18.14 13.85
C GLY A 402 7.79 18.28 13.34
N GLY A 403 8.07 17.78 12.14
CA GLY A 403 9.40 17.74 11.53
C GLY A 403 10.22 16.48 11.84
N MET A 404 9.95 15.76 12.93
CA MET A 404 10.65 14.52 13.24
C MET A 404 10.24 13.38 12.30
N LEU A 405 9.00 13.33 11.87
CA LEU A 405 8.53 12.34 10.88
C LEU A 405 9.29 12.45 9.56
N GLU A 406 9.61 13.68 9.11
CA GLU A 406 10.39 13.86 7.89
C GLU A 406 11.85 13.42 8.10
N GLN A 407 12.45 13.69 9.25
CA GLN A 407 13.79 13.21 9.58
C GLN A 407 13.85 11.67 9.64
N VAL A 408 12.85 11.03 10.25
CA VAL A 408 12.74 9.56 10.27
C VAL A 408 12.60 9.01 8.86
N ARG A 409 11.78 9.65 8.02
CA ARG A 409 11.58 9.26 6.63
C ARG A 409 12.87 9.40 5.82
N GLU A 410 13.56 10.53 5.90
CA GLU A 410 14.84 10.76 5.25
C GLU A 410 15.89 9.74 5.69
N TRP A 411 15.98 9.52 6.99
CA TRP A 411 16.87 8.51 7.56
C TRP A 411 16.54 7.09 7.03
N ARG A 412 15.25 6.73 6.90
CA ARG A 412 14.84 5.46 6.32
C ARG A 412 15.20 5.33 4.85
N LEU A 413 15.01 6.37 4.05
CA LEU A 413 15.41 6.37 2.64
C LEU A 413 16.89 6.01 2.47
N HIS A 414 17.77 6.51 3.34
CA HIS A 414 19.19 6.16 3.32
C HIS A 414 19.45 4.70 3.69
N ARG A 415 18.74 4.16 4.67
CA ARG A 415 18.93 2.77 5.11
C ARG A 415 18.33 1.76 4.16
N ASP A 416 17.31 2.14 3.42
CA ASP A 416 16.62 1.29 2.45
C ASP A 416 17.34 1.27 1.08
N ALA A 417 18.11 2.30 0.79
CA ALA A 417 18.87 2.38 -0.45
C ALA A 417 19.96 1.28 -0.52
N VAL A 418 20.06 0.63 -1.69
CA VAL A 418 21.15 -0.30 -1.94
C VAL A 418 22.45 0.51 -2.03
N PRO A 419 23.45 0.28 -1.16
CA PRO A 419 24.72 0.97 -1.23
C PRO A 419 25.41 0.72 -2.58
N ARG A 420 26.10 1.74 -3.11
CA ARG A 420 26.92 1.55 -4.32
C ARG A 420 27.99 0.50 -4.06
N HIS A 421 28.07 -0.50 -4.95
CA HIS A 421 29.12 -1.51 -4.85
C HIS A 421 30.48 -0.89 -5.22
N PRO A 422 31.54 -1.07 -4.41
CA PRO A 422 32.87 -0.50 -4.69
C PRO A 422 33.49 -0.96 -6.01
N ALA A 423 33.01 -2.10 -6.58
CA ALA A 423 33.54 -2.67 -7.82
C ALA A 423 32.99 -2.03 -9.11
N ALA A 424 32.02 -1.15 -9.05
CA ALA A 424 31.49 -0.44 -10.22
C ALA A 424 32.20 0.93 -10.41
N GLY A 425 33.55 0.94 -10.37
CA GLY A 425 34.37 2.14 -10.54
C GLY A 425 34.47 2.98 -9.27
N GLY A 426 35.35 2.60 -8.37
CA GLY A 426 36.11 3.38 -7.36
C GLY A 426 35.45 4.52 -6.56
N VAL A 427 34.14 4.74 -6.62
CA VAL A 427 33.48 5.86 -5.97
C VAL A 427 32.81 5.42 -4.67
N ARG A 428 33.26 5.99 -3.57
CA ARG A 428 32.58 5.87 -2.27
C ARG A 428 31.18 6.48 -2.37
N SER A 429 30.21 5.80 -1.78
CA SER A 429 28.82 6.29 -1.69
C SER A 429 28.79 7.68 -1.05
N ALA A 430 28.44 8.69 -1.86
CA ALA A 430 28.05 9.98 -1.33
C ALA A 430 26.67 9.87 -0.66
N PRO A 431 26.44 10.50 0.50
CA PRO A 431 25.12 10.54 1.11
C PRO A 431 24.14 11.25 0.15
N VAL A 432 23.01 10.62 -0.10
CA VAL A 432 21.90 11.25 -0.81
C VAL A 432 21.31 12.31 0.12
N VAL A 433 21.46 13.59 -0.26
CA VAL A 433 20.91 14.79 0.39
C VAL A 433 21.42 15.11 1.80
N GLY A 434 22.23 16.13 1.83
CA GLY A 434 22.55 17.10 2.89
C GLY A 434 22.49 16.63 4.33
N THR A 435 23.62 16.24 4.88
CA THR A 435 24.13 16.76 6.17
C THR A 435 25.42 16.06 6.56
N ASP A 436 26.30 16.85 7.08
CA ASP A 436 27.48 16.63 7.93
C ASP A 436 28.51 15.54 7.58
N ARG A 437 29.70 16.08 7.31
CA ARG A 437 30.98 15.39 7.13
C ARG A 437 31.38 14.62 8.38
N GLY A 438 31.42 13.31 8.28
CA GLY A 438 32.03 12.47 9.32
C GLY A 438 31.76 11.01 9.07
N GLY A 439 32.70 10.31 8.42
CA GLY A 439 32.65 8.86 8.26
C GLY A 439 32.66 8.13 9.60
N SER A 440 31.49 7.79 10.05
CA SER A 440 31.22 6.83 11.09
C SER A 440 29.92 6.13 10.66
N SER A 441 29.89 4.80 10.66
CA SER A 441 28.63 4.04 10.64
C SER A 441 27.78 4.62 11.76
N ALA A 442 26.85 5.52 11.39
CA ALA A 442 26.09 6.28 12.37
C ALA A 442 25.19 5.28 13.10
N ARG A 443 25.63 4.84 14.27
CA ARG A 443 24.74 4.26 15.28
C ARG A 443 23.56 5.21 15.38
N LEU A 444 22.36 4.69 15.19
CA LEU A 444 21.16 5.46 15.50
C LEU A 444 21.32 6.05 16.88
N PRO A 445 21.33 7.37 17.03
CA PRO A 445 20.94 7.90 18.30
C PRO A 445 19.47 7.46 18.50
N ARG A 446 19.11 6.86 19.62
CA ARG A 446 17.73 6.59 20.07
C ARG A 446 16.82 7.84 19.95
N HIS A 447 17.40 8.97 19.56
CA HIS A 447 16.79 10.29 19.39
C HIS A 447 16.16 10.51 18.01
N VAL A 448 16.50 9.69 16.97
CA VAL A 448 15.99 9.93 15.62
C VAL A 448 14.61 9.30 15.42
N ASP A 449 14.36 8.12 15.99
CA ASP A 449 13.06 7.47 15.93
C ASP A 449 12.56 7.09 17.34
N PRO A 450 11.85 8.00 18.02
CA PRO A 450 11.37 7.75 19.39
C PRO A 450 10.30 6.66 19.43
N VAL A 451 9.57 6.42 18.34
CA VAL A 451 8.54 5.38 18.26
C VAL A 451 9.22 4.01 18.23
N LEU A 452 10.26 3.84 17.41
CA LEU A 452 11.07 2.63 17.39
C LEU A 452 11.73 2.38 18.76
N GLY A 453 12.29 3.39 19.38
CA GLY A 453 12.87 3.29 20.74
C GLY A 453 11.83 2.86 21.80
N ARG A 454 10.58 3.33 21.67
CA ARG A 454 9.48 2.90 22.57
C ARG A 454 9.07 1.45 22.30
N ALA A 455 9.06 1.00 21.05
CA ALA A 455 8.77 -0.38 20.71
C ALA A 455 9.82 -1.35 21.28
N VAL A 456 11.09 -1.01 21.18
CA VAL A 456 12.18 -1.78 21.82
C VAL A 456 11.99 -1.85 23.34
N ALA A 457 11.66 -0.73 23.98
CA ALA A 457 11.39 -0.68 25.43
C ALA A 457 10.17 -1.56 25.83
N ALA A 458 9.12 -1.59 25.00
CA ALA A 458 7.94 -2.44 25.22
C ALA A 458 8.31 -3.93 25.21
N LEU A 459 9.16 -4.38 24.30
CA LEU A 459 9.67 -5.76 24.27
C LEU A 459 10.44 -6.12 25.53
N GLY A 460 11.26 -5.23 26.07
CA GLY A 460 11.97 -5.43 27.33
C GLY A 460 11.02 -5.66 28.51
N SER A 461 9.92 -4.90 28.59
CA SER A 461 8.91 -5.03 29.63
C SER A 461 8.17 -6.38 29.58
N GLN A 462 7.83 -6.84 28.37
CA GLN A 462 7.18 -8.15 28.16
C GLN A 462 8.08 -9.32 28.62
N ARG A 463 9.41 -9.25 28.39
CA ARG A 463 10.38 -10.28 28.86
C ARG A 463 10.42 -10.38 30.38
N VAL A 464 10.44 -9.24 31.07
CA VAL A 464 10.45 -9.22 32.55
C VAL A 464 9.21 -9.88 33.12
N LEU A 465 8.04 -9.65 32.52
CA LEU A 465 6.78 -10.26 32.96
C LEU A 465 6.74 -11.75 32.66
N ALA A 466 7.26 -12.22 31.53
CA ALA A 466 7.33 -13.64 31.18
C ALA A 466 8.31 -14.42 32.10
N GLY A 467 9.46 -13.85 32.44
CA GLY A 467 10.44 -14.47 33.34
C GLY A 467 10.07 -14.41 34.82
N ALA A 468 9.08 -13.62 35.24
CA ALA A 468 8.59 -13.55 36.61
C ALA A 468 7.43 -14.56 36.89
N GLY A 469 6.97 -15.26 35.83
CA GLY A 469 5.88 -16.25 35.93
C GLY A 469 6.36 -17.72 35.93
N GLU A 470 7.67 -17.94 35.79
CA GLU A 470 8.35 -19.24 36.00
C GLU A 470 8.92 -19.29 37.44
#